data_fdb35295aac64899099f0d79d18826a5
#
_entry.id   fdb35295aac64899099f0d79d18826a5
#
_cell.length_a   1.000
_cell.length_b   1.000
_cell.length_c   1.000
_cell.angle_alpha   90.00
_cell.angle_beta   90.00
_cell.angle_gamma   90.00
#
_symmetry.space_group_name_H-M   'P 1'
#
loop_
_entity.id
_entity.type
_entity.pdbx_description
1 polymer ?
#
loop_
_entity_poly.entity_id
_entity_poly.type
_entity_poly.pdbx_seq_one_letter_code
_entity_poly.pdbx_strand_id
1 'polypeptide(L)'
;MKKRIFTILGWALIALAVGGLFILAADLPANGYELRFEEPLSVLQADSLSKAAEYLGLNLALWKEDSETVTTDLERSSAAQCISVYGSPTLCFPAACLYGSAPGAGQWDGCAVSAGLADALFGSREVTGLELMVKGEKRRVTGVVEGKECFLICPDVTASDAGYTAASLEIENGNNPRGTIQNLLQSAGLSENDAELLPTGTLRQIINAVAWIPLTIAALLFLHQLWR
;
A
#
# COMPACT_ATOMS: atom_id res chain seq x y z
N MET A 1 32.24 25.04 27.25
CA MET A 1 30.79 24.68 27.28
C MET A 1 30.12 24.72 25.90
N LYS A 2 30.20 25.77 25.10
CA LYS A 2 29.54 25.88 23.78
C LYS A 2 29.85 24.73 22.83
N LYS A 3 31.10 24.27 22.66
CA LYS A 3 31.48 23.18 21.79
C LYS A 3 30.80 21.82 22.14
N ARG A 4 30.69 21.50 23.45
CA ARG A 4 30.02 20.28 23.91
C ARG A 4 28.51 20.31 23.65
N ILE A 5 27.85 21.44 23.75
CA ILE A 5 26.43 21.62 23.49
C ILE A 5 26.17 21.41 21.97
N PHE A 6 26.99 21.97 21.10
CA PHE A 6 26.87 21.77 19.65
C PHE A 6 27.06 20.30 19.25
N THR A 7 28.00 19.59 19.89
CA THR A 7 28.21 18.16 19.64
C THR A 7 26.99 17.32 20.06
N ILE A 8 26.44 17.58 21.26
CA ILE A 8 25.22 16.89 21.75
C ILE A 8 24.02 17.14 20.84
N LEU A 9 23.84 18.40 20.40
CA LEU A 9 22.75 18.76 19.49
C LEU A 9 22.87 18.07 18.14
N GLY A 10 24.09 17.97 17.58
CA GLY A 10 24.38 17.26 16.35
C GLY A 10 24.04 15.76 16.44
N TRP A 11 24.41 15.11 17.54
CA TRP A 11 24.08 13.71 17.79
C TRP A 11 22.57 13.49 17.92
N ALA A 12 21.88 14.38 18.62
CA ALA A 12 20.42 14.30 18.76
C ALA A 12 19.71 14.42 17.40
N LEU A 13 20.15 15.33 16.53
CA LEU A 13 19.61 15.49 15.19
C LEU A 13 19.84 14.23 14.30
N ILE A 14 21.04 13.63 14.36
CA ILE A 14 21.34 12.38 13.64
C ILE A 14 20.45 11.25 14.14
N ALA A 15 20.31 11.09 15.45
CA ALA A 15 19.45 10.05 16.04
C ALA A 15 17.98 10.22 15.63
N LEU A 16 17.50 11.47 15.58
CA LEU A 16 16.12 11.78 15.19
C LEU A 16 15.88 11.51 13.71
N ALA A 17 16.83 11.86 12.83
CA ALA A 17 16.77 11.58 11.39
C ALA A 17 16.78 10.08 11.11
N VAL A 18 17.69 9.32 11.76
CA VAL A 18 17.78 7.87 11.62
C VAL A 18 16.52 7.18 12.15
N GLY A 19 16.01 7.62 13.31
CA GLY A 19 14.76 7.10 13.88
C GLY A 19 13.58 7.32 12.94
N GLY A 20 13.48 8.51 12.32
CA GLY A 20 12.46 8.81 11.32
C GLY A 20 12.54 7.90 10.10
N LEU A 21 13.74 7.59 9.60
CA LEU A 21 13.93 6.67 8.47
C LEU A 21 13.50 5.23 8.82
N PHE A 22 13.81 4.75 10.03
CA PHE A 22 13.37 3.42 10.47
C PHE A 22 11.85 3.33 10.63
N ILE A 23 11.20 4.37 11.15
CA ILE A 23 9.74 4.44 11.25
C ILE A 23 9.13 4.38 9.83
N LEU A 24 9.65 5.19 8.91
CA LEU A 24 9.19 5.21 7.53
C LEU A 24 9.37 3.85 6.82
N ALA A 25 10.46 3.14 7.12
CA ALA A 25 10.72 1.81 6.57
C ALA A 25 9.82 0.72 7.19
N ALA A 26 9.35 0.90 8.42
CA ALA A 26 8.52 -0.09 9.10
C ALA A 26 7.15 -0.26 8.44
N ASP A 27 6.60 0.80 7.86
CA ASP A 27 5.31 0.81 7.19
C ASP A 27 5.35 0.21 5.77
N LEU A 28 6.54 -0.01 5.22
CA LEU A 28 6.69 -0.60 3.88
C LEU A 28 6.71 -2.14 3.95
N PRO A 29 6.04 -2.84 3.00
CA PRO A 29 6.07 -4.30 2.94
C PRO A 29 7.51 -4.81 2.73
N ALA A 30 7.88 -5.87 3.43
CA ALA A 30 9.25 -6.40 3.37
C ALA A 30 9.56 -7.11 2.05
N ASN A 31 8.57 -7.82 1.49
CA ASN A 31 8.69 -8.72 0.34
C ASN A 31 7.61 -8.46 -0.70
N GLY A 32 7.14 -7.22 -0.79
CA GLY A 32 6.09 -6.81 -1.72
C GLY A 32 6.63 -6.57 -3.13
N TYR A 33 5.83 -6.97 -4.10
CA TYR A 33 6.02 -6.68 -5.52
C TYR A 33 4.72 -6.13 -6.07
N GLU A 34 4.81 -5.12 -6.93
CA GLU A 34 3.70 -4.56 -7.66
C GLU A 34 3.93 -4.79 -9.15
N LEU A 35 2.93 -5.30 -9.82
CA LEU A 35 2.87 -5.44 -11.27
C LEU A 35 1.93 -4.37 -11.79
N ARG A 36 2.35 -3.58 -12.75
CA ARG A 36 1.50 -2.65 -13.50
C ARG A 36 1.38 -3.14 -14.92
N PHE A 37 0.14 -3.36 -15.35
CA PHE A 37 -0.15 -3.86 -16.69
C PHE A 37 -0.26 -2.69 -17.67
N GLU A 38 0.35 -2.85 -18.87
CA GLU A 38 0.22 -1.83 -19.92
C GLU A 38 -1.22 -1.73 -20.43
N GLU A 39 -1.91 -2.87 -20.53
CA GLU A 39 -3.33 -2.95 -20.85
C GLU A 39 -4.12 -3.55 -19.68
N PRO A 40 -5.35 -3.06 -19.41
CA PRO A 40 -6.20 -3.61 -18.37
C PRO A 40 -6.46 -5.11 -18.59
N LEU A 41 -6.34 -5.89 -17.53
CA LEU A 41 -6.56 -7.34 -17.59
C LEU A 41 -8.00 -7.67 -18.01
N SER A 42 -8.14 -8.61 -18.92
CA SER A 42 -9.43 -9.24 -19.19
C SER A 42 -9.88 -10.11 -18.01
N VAL A 43 -11.16 -10.42 -17.93
CA VAL A 43 -11.74 -11.32 -16.91
C VAL A 43 -11.02 -12.67 -16.86
N LEU A 44 -10.71 -13.25 -18.02
CA LEU A 44 -10.02 -14.55 -18.10
C LEU A 44 -8.59 -14.47 -17.59
N GLN A 45 -7.86 -13.39 -17.88
CA GLN A 45 -6.50 -13.18 -17.39
C GLN A 45 -6.48 -12.97 -15.88
N ALA A 46 -7.40 -12.14 -15.34
CA ALA A 46 -7.52 -11.90 -13.92
C ALA A 46 -7.86 -13.19 -13.13
N ASP A 47 -8.80 -14.00 -13.63
CA ASP A 47 -9.18 -15.27 -13.04
C ASP A 47 -8.02 -16.28 -13.09
N SER A 48 -7.32 -16.38 -14.24
CA SER A 48 -6.16 -17.25 -14.40
C SER A 48 -5.00 -16.86 -13.48
N LEU A 49 -4.75 -15.55 -13.34
CA LEU A 49 -3.70 -15.02 -12.47
C LEU A 49 -4.02 -15.30 -10.99
N SER A 50 -5.28 -15.12 -10.59
CA SER A 50 -5.74 -15.42 -9.23
C SER A 50 -5.62 -16.91 -8.89
N LYS A 51 -6.07 -17.80 -9.78
CA LYS A 51 -5.96 -19.25 -9.60
C LYS A 51 -4.51 -19.73 -9.56
N ALA A 52 -3.64 -19.14 -10.40
CA ALA A 52 -2.23 -19.48 -10.40
C ALA A 52 -1.55 -19.02 -9.10
N ALA A 53 -1.89 -17.83 -8.59
CA ALA A 53 -1.40 -17.36 -7.31
C ALA A 53 -1.83 -18.29 -6.16
N GLU A 54 -3.10 -18.68 -6.13
CA GLU A 54 -3.63 -19.64 -5.15
C GLU A 54 -2.89 -20.98 -5.22
N TYR A 55 -2.68 -21.52 -6.43
CA TYR A 55 -1.93 -22.77 -6.64
C TYR A 55 -0.48 -22.67 -6.14
N LEU A 56 0.16 -21.52 -6.32
CA LEU A 56 1.53 -21.26 -5.86
C LEU A 56 1.60 -20.86 -4.36
N GLY A 57 0.46 -20.74 -3.69
CA GLY A 57 0.39 -20.30 -2.30
C GLY A 57 0.80 -18.84 -2.10
N LEU A 58 0.63 -18.00 -3.12
CA LEU A 58 0.98 -16.59 -3.09
C LEU A 58 -0.22 -15.74 -2.68
N ASN A 59 0.04 -14.73 -1.85
CA ASN A 59 -0.94 -13.70 -1.59
C ASN A 59 -0.94 -12.70 -2.75
N LEU A 60 -2.04 -12.61 -3.47
CA LEU A 60 -2.24 -11.72 -4.61
C LEU A 60 -3.45 -10.82 -4.35
N ALA A 61 -3.34 -9.56 -4.74
CA ALA A 61 -4.46 -8.65 -4.86
C ALA A 61 -4.39 -7.95 -6.22
N LEU A 62 -5.48 -8.02 -6.99
CA LEU A 62 -5.66 -7.28 -8.23
C LEU A 62 -6.38 -5.98 -7.93
N TRP A 63 -5.99 -4.87 -8.54
CA TRP A 63 -6.63 -3.60 -8.25
C TRP A 63 -6.64 -2.66 -9.46
N LYS A 64 -7.59 -1.73 -9.43
CA LYS A 64 -7.73 -0.65 -10.40
C LYS A 64 -8.15 0.63 -9.70
N GLU A 65 -7.89 1.75 -10.35
CA GLU A 65 -8.24 3.08 -9.87
C GLU A 65 -9.20 3.74 -10.87
N ASP A 66 -10.36 4.17 -10.36
CA ASP A 66 -11.37 4.90 -11.12
C ASP A 66 -11.73 6.19 -10.39
N SER A 67 -12.01 7.26 -11.13
CA SER A 67 -12.57 8.49 -10.56
C SER A 67 -14.08 8.38 -10.47
N GLU A 68 -14.63 8.47 -9.26
CA GLU A 68 -16.06 8.29 -9.00
C GLU A 68 -16.63 9.42 -8.16
N THR A 69 -17.94 9.64 -8.29
CA THR A 69 -18.67 10.52 -7.38
C THR A 69 -19.26 9.70 -6.26
N VAL A 70 -18.82 9.99 -5.04
CA VAL A 70 -19.31 9.37 -3.82
C VAL A 70 -20.35 10.26 -3.19
N THR A 71 -21.48 9.68 -2.78
CA THR A 71 -22.59 10.41 -2.16
C THR A 71 -22.97 9.81 -0.82
N THR A 72 -23.58 10.60 0.04
CA THR A 72 -24.13 10.16 1.32
C THR A 72 -25.65 10.26 1.32
N ASP A 73 -26.31 9.61 2.27
CA ASP A 73 -27.76 9.72 2.46
C ASP A 73 -28.24 11.16 2.76
N LEU A 74 -27.31 12.06 3.16
CA LEU A 74 -27.58 13.49 3.38
C LEU A 74 -27.35 14.33 2.12
N GLU A 75 -27.31 13.73 0.94
CA GLU A 75 -27.08 14.38 -0.37
C GLU A 75 -25.74 15.14 -0.48
N ARG A 76 -24.81 14.90 0.42
CA ARG A 76 -23.45 15.40 0.23
C ARG A 76 -22.71 14.55 -0.78
N SER A 77 -21.96 15.17 -1.67
CA SER A 77 -21.19 14.49 -2.71
C SER A 77 -19.77 15.00 -2.78
N SER A 78 -18.85 14.11 -3.11
CA SER A 78 -17.45 14.44 -3.39
C SER A 78 -16.93 13.56 -4.52
N ALA A 79 -16.11 14.13 -5.38
CA ALA A 79 -15.31 13.33 -6.31
C ALA A 79 -14.21 12.65 -5.51
N ALA A 80 -14.01 11.36 -5.75
CA ALA A 80 -13.01 10.57 -5.08
C ALA A 80 -12.38 9.53 -6.03
N GLN A 81 -11.13 9.18 -5.77
CA GLN A 81 -10.47 8.07 -6.43
C GLN A 81 -10.93 6.77 -5.77
N CYS A 82 -11.62 5.93 -6.53
CA CYS A 82 -12.08 4.62 -6.07
C CYS A 82 -11.05 3.56 -6.44
N ILE A 83 -10.46 2.92 -5.45
CA ILE A 83 -9.53 1.81 -5.60
C ILE A 83 -10.32 0.52 -5.37
N SER A 84 -10.66 -0.16 -6.48
CA SER A 84 -11.35 -1.44 -6.44
C SER A 84 -10.32 -2.57 -6.34
N VAL A 85 -10.45 -3.43 -5.32
CA VAL A 85 -9.47 -4.47 -5.00
C VAL A 85 -10.12 -5.84 -4.95
N TYR A 86 -9.63 -6.76 -5.76
CA TYR A 86 -9.92 -8.18 -5.66
C TYR A 86 -8.79 -8.90 -4.91
N GLY A 87 -9.12 -9.57 -3.82
CA GLY A 87 -8.15 -10.18 -2.90
C GLY A 87 -8.02 -9.39 -1.59
N SER A 88 -6.82 -9.31 -1.02
CA SER A 88 -6.60 -8.61 0.25
C SER A 88 -6.23 -7.14 0.05
N PRO A 89 -7.08 -6.18 0.47
CA PRO A 89 -6.79 -4.76 0.34
C PRO A 89 -5.50 -4.32 1.06
N THR A 90 -5.09 -5.04 2.11
CA THR A 90 -3.86 -4.75 2.87
C THR A 90 -2.57 -4.97 2.07
N LEU A 91 -2.62 -5.76 0.98
CA LEU A 91 -1.48 -5.92 0.07
C LEU A 91 -1.27 -4.69 -0.81
N CYS A 92 -2.36 -4.03 -1.22
CA CYS A 92 -2.30 -2.82 -2.05
C CYS A 92 -2.06 -1.59 -1.19
N PHE A 93 -2.69 -1.55 0.00
CA PHE A 93 -2.65 -0.44 0.94
C PHE A 93 -2.28 -0.93 2.33
N PRO A 94 -0.99 -1.04 2.65
CA PRO A 94 -0.51 -1.51 3.97
C PRO A 94 -0.67 -0.46 5.08
N ALA A 95 -1.36 0.66 4.82
CA ALA A 95 -1.53 1.73 5.79
C ALA A 95 -2.42 1.31 6.97
N ALA A 96 -2.00 1.65 8.17
CA ALA A 96 -2.83 1.48 9.37
C ALA A 96 -4.04 2.42 9.30
N CYS A 97 -5.22 1.91 9.71
CA CYS A 97 -6.39 2.74 9.84
C CYS A 97 -6.28 3.66 11.06
N LEU A 98 -6.65 4.93 10.90
CA LEU A 98 -6.81 5.89 12.01
C LEU A 98 -7.99 5.48 12.92
N TYR A 99 -9.06 5.00 12.28
CA TYR A 99 -10.28 4.50 12.95
C TYR A 99 -10.73 3.23 12.24
N GLY A 100 -11.25 2.26 13.00
CA GLY A 100 -11.76 1.00 12.47
C GLY A 100 -10.67 0.11 11.87
N SER A 101 -11.01 -0.61 10.82
CA SER A 101 -10.12 -1.53 10.11
C SER A 101 -10.37 -1.49 8.61
N ALA A 102 -9.34 -1.82 7.82
CA ALA A 102 -9.53 -2.05 6.40
C ALA A 102 -10.57 -3.17 6.17
N PRO A 103 -11.39 -3.08 5.10
CA PRO A 103 -12.33 -4.13 4.78
C PRO A 103 -11.60 -5.44 4.52
N GLY A 104 -12.15 -6.55 5.00
CA GLY A 104 -11.60 -7.88 4.76
C GLY A 104 -11.81 -8.33 3.32
N ALA A 105 -11.02 -9.30 2.87
CA ALA A 105 -11.24 -9.95 1.59
C ALA A 105 -12.65 -10.55 1.56
N GLY A 106 -13.43 -10.23 0.51
CA GLY A 106 -14.81 -10.68 0.36
C GLY A 106 -15.85 -9.90 1.16
N GLN A 107 -15.48 -8.88 1.92
CA GLN A 107 -16.41 -7.98 2.60
C GLN A 107 -16.88 -6.89 1.61
N TRP A 108 -17.67 -7.29 0.63
CA TRP A 108 -18.09 -6.46 -0.49
C TRP A 108 -18.93 -5.22 -0.10
N ASP A 109 -19.60 -5.25 1.05
CA ASP A 109 -20.41 -4.15 1.58
C ASP A 109 -19.58 -3.13 2.37
N GLY A 110 -18.31 -3.44 2.64
CA GLY A 110 -17.38 -2.58 3.37
C GLY A 110 -16.55 -1.70 2.44
N CYS A 111 -16.08 -0.56 2.95
CA CYS A 111 -15.05 0.25 2.33
C CYS A 111 -14.19 0.95 3.38
N ALA A 112 -12.95 1.28 3.02
CA ALA A 112 -12.12 2.19 3.78
C ALA A 112 -12.05 3.52 3.04
N VAL A 113 -12.15 4.63 3.77
CA VAL A 113 -12.11 5.98 3.20
C VAL A 113 -10.91 6.75 3.72
N SER A 114 -10.38 7.67 2.94
CA SER A 114 -9.35 8.60 3.40
C SER A 114 -9.92 9.61 4.41
N ALA A 115 -9.08 10.14 5.29
CA ALA A 115 -9.48 11.21 6.21
C ALA A 115 -9.99 12.43 5.46
N GLY A 116 -9.39 12.76 4.28
CA GLY A 116 -9.87 13.85 3.42
C GLY A 116 -11.28 13.64 2.90
N LEU A 117 -11.60 12.42 2.44
CA LEU A 117 -12.96 12.08 1.98
C LEU A 117 -13.97 12.06 3.14
N ALA A 118 -13.58 11.53 4.30
CA ALA A 118 -14.40 11.55 5.50
C ALA A 118 -14.74 12.98 5.95
N ASP A 119 -13.75 13.87 5.99
CA ASP A 119 -13.95 15.29 6.30
C ASP A 119 -14.87 15.97 5.26
N ALA A 120 -14.71 15.68 3.97
CA ALA A 120 -15.51 16.26 2.89
C ALA A 120 -16.98 15.82 2.92
N LEU A 121 -17.24 14.52 3.13
CA LEU A 121 -18.59 13.96 3.09
C LEU A 121 -19.34 14.12 4.42
N PHE A 122 -18.66 13.94 5.54
CA PHE A 122 -19.30 13.86 6.86
C PHE A 122 -18.90 15.00 7.79
N GLY A 123 -17.82 15.73 7.50
CA GLY A 123 -17.28 16.77 8.38
C GLY A 123 -16.64 16.21 9.65
N SER A 124 -16.32 14.94 9.68
CA SER A 124 -15.69 14.23 10.79
C SER A 124 -14.85 13.07 10.25
N ARG A 125 -13.86 12.63 11.02
CA ARG A 125 -13.04 11.46 10.71
C ARG A 125 -13.54 10.20 11.42
N GLU A 126 -14.35 10.32 12.45
CA GLU A 126 -15.00 9.18 13.11
C GLU A 126 -16.30 8.82 12.39
N VAL A 127 -16.16 8.13 11.25
CA VAL A 127 -17.26 7.82 10.33
C VAL A 127 -17.46 6.31 10.15
N THR A 128 -16.80 5.48 10.95
CA THR A 128 -16.97 4.03 10.90
C THR A 128 -18.41 3.64 11.19
N GLY A 129 -18.96 2.75 10.35
CA GLY A 129 -20.35 2.32 10.41
C GLY A 129 -21.33 3.18 9.63
N LEU A 130 -20.95 4.38 9.17
CA LEU A 130 -21.76 5.21 8.29
C LEU A 130 -21.80 4.63 6.88
N GLU A 131 -22.81 4.99 6.12
CA GLU A 131 -23.05 4.48 4.78
C GLU A 131 -22.82 5.56 3.73
N LEU A 132 -22.35 5.12 2.57
CA LEU A 132 -22.13 5.96 1.39
C LEU A 132 -22.51 5.18 0.12
N MET A 133 -22.77 5.89 -0.95
CA MET A 133 -23.09 5.35 -2.26
C MET A 133 -21.91 5.52 -3.19
N VAL A 134 -21.42 4.41 -3.78
CA VAL A 134 -20.37 4.36 -4.78
C VAL A 134 -20.85 3.58 -5.97
N LYS A 135 -20.76 4.11 -7.17
CA LYS A 135 -21.23 3.44 -8.41
C LYS A 135 -22.69 2.95 -8.33
N GLY A 136 -23.53 3.63 -7.53
CA GLY A 136 -24.91 3.21 -7.30
C GLY A 136 -25.09 2.09 -6.28
N GLU A 137 -24.02 1.61 -5.66
CA GLU A 137 -24.05 0.61 -4.59
C GLU A 137 -23.85 1.23 -3.22
N LYS A 138 -24.57 0.72 -2.25
CA LYS A 138 -24.46 1.14 -0.85
C LYS A 138 -23.30 0.40 -0.19
N ARG A 139 -22.37 1.16 0.38
CA ARG A 139 -21.18 0.65 1.08
C ARG A 139 -21.14 1.21 2.49
N ARG A 140 -20.64 0.42 3.44
CA ARG A 140 -20.43 0.84 4.83
C ARG A 140 -18.98 1.16 5.08
N VAL A 141 -18.70 2.29 5.69
CA VAL A 141 -17.34 2.65 6.10
C VAL A 141 -16.89 1.73 7.24
N THR A 142 -15.88 0.90 6.98
CA THR A 142 -15.27 -0.01 7.97
C THR A 142 -14.02 0.59 8.59
N GLY A 143 -13.33 1.45 7.86
CA GLY A 143 -12.11 2.09 8.34
C GLY A 143 -11.86 3.45 7.71
N VAL A 144 -11.07 4.24 8.40
CA VAL A 144 -10.56 5.53 7.91
C VAL A 144 -9.05 5.46 7.90
N VAL A 145 -8.45 5.69 6.74
CA VAL A 145 -6.99 5.71 6.54
C VAL A 145 -6.47 7.14 6.48
N GLU A 146 -5.21 7.33 6.81
CA GLU A 146 -4.58 8.64 6.71
C GLU A 146 -4.46 9.06 5.23
N GLY A 147 -4.81 10.31 4.92
CA GLY A 147 -4.72 10.90 3.58
C GLY A 147 -5.52 12.17 3.48
N LYS A 148 -4.94 13.19 2.82
CA LYS A 148 -5.62 14.48 2.58
C LYS A 148 -6.44 14.44 1.30
N GLU A 149 -6.07 13.59 0.37
CA GLU A 149 -6.76 13.39 -0.91
C GLU A 149 -8.03 12.57 -0.71
N CYS A 150 -9.04 12.81 -1.53
CA CYS A 150 -10.29 12.08 -1.46
C CYS A 150 -10.15 10.75 -2.20
N PHE A 151 -9.98 9.66 -1.48
CA PHE A 151 -10.00 8.32 -2.04
C PHE A 151 -10.72 7.33 -1.12
N LEU A 152 -11.14 6.21 -1.72
CA LEU A 152 -11.74 5.10 -1.00
C LEU A 152 -11.24 3.77 -1.57
N ILE A 153 -11.21 2.75 -0.73
CA ILE A 153 -10.79 1.39 -1.06
C ILE A 153 -12.01 0.50 -0.92
N CYS A 154 -12.41 -0.12 -2.02
CA CYS A 154 -13.57 -1.00 -2.09
C CYS A 154 -13.12 -2.43 -2.48
N PRO A 155 -13.43 -3.46 -1.69
CA PRO A 155 -13.19 -4.83 -2.11
C PRO A 155 -14.17 -5.23 -3.22
N ASP A 156 -13.66 -5.95 -4.22
CA ASP A 156 -14.45 -6.62 -5.23
C ASP A 156 -14.68 -8.09 -4.84
N VAL A 157 -15.88 -8.61 -5.12
CA VAL A 157 -16.27 -10.00 -4.74
C VAL A 157 -15.72 -11.02 -5.70
N THR A 158 -15.60 -10.65 -6.96
CA THR A 158 -15.19 -11.55 -8.04
C THR A 158 -14.21 -10.84 -8.96
N ALA A 159 -13.30 -11.60 -9.55
CA ALA A 159 -12.45 -11.11 -10.64
C ALA A 159 -13.25 -10.76 -11.91
N SER A 160 -14.59 -10.84 -11.84
CA SER A 160 -15.49 -10.65 -12.99
C SER A 160 -15.57 -9.20 -13.50
N ASP A 161 -15.17 -8.23 -12.69
CA ASP A 161 -15.04 -6.86 -13.14
C ASP A 161 -13.70 -6.67 -13.85
N ALA A 162 -13.69 -6.96 -15.15
CA ALA A 162 -12.54 -6.72 -16.01
C ALA A 162 -11.98 -5.31 -15.87
N GLY A 163 -10.68 -5.18 -16.11
CA GLY A 163 -10.04 -3.89 -16.15
C GLY A 163 -9.09 -3.59 -15.01
N TYR A 164 -8.61 -4.62 -14.28
CA TYR A 164 -7.53 -4.42 -13.32
C TYR A 164 -6.26 -3.99 -14.03
N THR A 165 -5.66 -2.91 -13.55
CA THR A 165 -4.47 -2.29 -14.13
C THR A 165 -3.21 -2.62 -13.35
N ALA A 166 -3.36 -3.16 -12.14
CA ALA A 166 -2.24 -3.52 -11.30
C ALA A 166 -2.51 -4.76 -10.44
N ALA A 167 -1.43 -5.39 -10.00
CA ALA A 167 -1.46 -6.48 -9.04
C ALA A 167 -0.39 -6.26 -7.97
N SER A 168 -0.76 -6.47 -6.71
CA SER A 168 0.17 -6.49 -5.58
C SER A 168 0.32 -7.93 -5.10
N LEU A 169 1.55 -8.35 -4.86
CA LEU A 169 1.86 -9.70 -4.40
C LEU A 169 2.98 -9.70 -3.37
N GLU A 170 2.93 -10.69 -2.49
CA GLU A 170 3.97 -10.94 -1.49
C GLU A 170 4.64 -12.27 -1.81
N ILE A 171 5.97 -12.26 -1.94
CA ILE A 171 6.77 -13.47 -2.20
C ILE A 171 7.71 -13.66 -1.02
N GLU A 172 7.61 -14.81 -0.35
CA GLU A 172 8.46 -15.13 0.78
C GLU A 172 9.95 -15.20 0.40
N ASN A 173 10.80 -14.80 1.35
CA ASN A 173 12.26 -14.87 1.21
C ASN A 173 12.73 -16.31 0.97
N GLY A 174 13.53 -16.51 -0.06
CA GLY A 174 14.08 -17.82 -0.43
C GLY A 174 13.63 -18.33 -1.79
N ASN A 175 12.53 -17.81 -2.32
CA ASN A 175 12.09 -18.09 -3.69
C ASN A 175 12.74 -17.13 -4.68
N ASN A 176 12.97 -17.58 -5.91
CA ASN A 176 13.39 -16.69 -7.00
C ASN A 176 12.19 -15.80 -7.42
N PRO A 177 12.13 -14.51 -6.99
CA PRO A 177 10.92 -13.70 -7.22
C PRO A 177 10.63 -13.52 -8.70
N ARG A 178 11.67 -13.31 -9.52
CA ARG A 178 11.51 -13.15 -10.97
C ARG A 178 10.94 -14.39 -11.63
N GLY A 179 11.48 -15.57 -11.31
CA GLY A 179 10.96 -16.82 -11.85
C GLY A 179 9.53 -17.11 -11.41
N THR A 180 9.19 -16.80 -10.16
CA THR A 180 7.83 -16.96 -9.65
C THR A 180 6.86 -16.03 -10.38
N ILE A 181 7.21 -14.76 -10.57
CA ILE A 181 6.39 -13.77 -11.28
C ILE A 181 6.25 -14.16 -12.76
N GLN A 182 7.32 -14.62 -13.39
CA GLN A 182 7.31 -15.07 -14.78
C GLN A 182 6.33 -16.25 -14.96
N ASN A 183 6.40 -17.27 -14.09
CA ASN A 183 5.48 -18.38 -14.10
C ASN A 183 4.02 -17.93 -13.88
N LEU A 184 3.81 -16.96 -12.99
CA LEU A 184 2.50 -16.39 -12.72
C LEU A 184 1.93 -15.69 -13.96
N LEU A 185 2.69 -14.82 -14.61
CA LEU A 185 2.29 -14.12 -15.84
C LEU A 185 2.01 -15.10 -16.98
N GLN A 186 2.88 -16.07 -17.20
CA GLN A 186 2.70 -17.09 -18.25
C GLN A 186 1.42 -17.90 -18.06
N SER A 187 1.02 -18.20 -16.81
CA SER A 187 -0.21 -18.92 -16.52
C SER A 187 -1.47 -18.13 -16.93
N ALA A 188 -1.39 -16.81 -16.94
CA ALA A 188 -2.45 -15.91 -17.40
C ALA A 188 -2.36 -15.59 -18.90
N GLY A 189 -1.39 -16.17 -19.62
CA GLY A 189 -1.15 -15.87 -21.04
C GLY A 189 -0.51 -14.51 -21.27
N LEU A 190 0.16 -13.95 -20.22
CA LEU A 190 0.88 -12.68 -20.26
C LEU A 190 2.38 -12.92 -20.42
N SER A 191 3.06 -11.98 -21.05
CA SER A 191 4.52 -11.94 -21.14
C SER A 191 5.11 -10.96 -20.12
N GLU A 192 6.42 -11.04 -19.88
CA GLU A 192 7.12 -10.06 -19.02
C GLU A 192 7.02 -8.63 -19.55
N ASN A 193 6.81 -8.46 -20.86
CA ASN A 193 6.69 -7.14 -21.48
C ASN A 193 5.31 -6.50 -21.27
N ASP A 194 4.29 -7.28 -20.89
CA ASP A 194 2.93 -6.79 -20.69
C ASP A 194 2.74 -6.19 -19.28
N ALA A 195 3.76 -6.34 -18.40
CA ALA A 195 3.70 -5.84 -17.04
C ALA A 195 5.04 -5.23 -16.60
N GLU A 196 4.98 -4.05 -16.02
CA GLU A 196 6.11 -3.42 -15.33
C GLU A 196 6.19 -3.96 -13.90
N LEU A 197 7.37 -4.50 -13.54
CA LEU A 197 7.62 -5.01 -12.19
C LEU A 197 8.25 -3.94 -11.31
N LEU A 198 7.53 -3.53 -10.27
CA LEU A 198 7.99 -2.59 -9.25
C LEU A 198 8.25 -3.34 -7.93
N PRO A 199 9.50 -3.57 -7.55
CA PRO A 199 9.82 -4.26 -6.30
C PRO A 199 9.65 -3.29 -5.11
N THR A 200 8.46 -3.24 -4.51
CA THR A 200 8.15 -2.37 -3.37
C THR A 200 8.95 -2.74 -2.12
N GLY A 201 9.28 -4.02 -1.94
CA GLY A 201 10.14 -4.49 -0.85
C GLY A 201 11.59 -3.98 -0.91
N THR A 202 12.14 -3.71 -2.11
CA THR A 202 13.50 -3.15 -2.22
C THR A 202 13.58 -1.73 -1.71
N LEU A 203 12.51 -0.95 -1.77
CA LEU A 203 12.46 0.40 -1.22
C LEU A 203 12.73 0.38 0.30
N ARG A 204 12.10 -0.55 1.02
CA ARG A 204 12.38 -0.77 2.45
C ARG A 204 13.85 -1.12 2.72
N GLN A 205 14.43 -1.99 1.90
CA GLN A 205 15.84 -2.37 2.05
C GLN A 205 16.78 -1.19 1.79
N ILE A 206 16.49 -0.37 0.77
CA ILE A 206 17.27 0.83 0.45
C ILE A 206 17.17 1.85 1.59
N ILE A 207 15.97 2.13 2.11
CA ILE A 207 15.77 3.06 3.22
C ILE A 207 16.53 2.57 4.47
N ASN A 208 16.44 1.29 4.79
CA ASN A 208 17.19 0.70 5.90
C ASN A 208 18.70 0.84 5.69
N ALA A 209 19.23 0.54 4.50
CA ALA A 209 20.64 0.68 4.19
C ALA A 209 21.12 2.15 4.33
N VAL A 210 20.34 3.10 3.84
CA VAL A 210 20.61 4.54 3.96
C VAL A 210 20.60 4.99 5.41
N ALA A 211 19.68 4.45 6.25
CA ALA A 211 19.62 4.76 7.67
C ALA A 211 20.89 4.33 8.46
N TRP A 212 21.61 3.28 8.00
CA TRP A 212 22.86 2.84 8.63
C TRP A 212 24.06 3.74 8.31
N ILE A 213 24.04 4.50 7.19
CA ILE A 213 25.19 5.35 6.77
C ILE A 213 25.53 6.39 7.84
N PRO A 214 24.61 7.24 8.35
CA PRO A 214 24.97 8.21 9.37
C PRO A 214 25.42 7.57 10.69
N LEU A 215 24.90 6.39 11.03
CA LEU A 215 25.34 5.66 12.23
C LEU A 215 26.78 5.18 12.10
N THR A 216 27.18 4.64 10.95
CA THR A 216 28.56 4.20 10.71
C THR A 216 29.53 5.36 10.72
N ILE A 217 29.19 6.48 10.09
CA ILE A 217 30.01 7.71 10.13
C ILE A 217 30.14 8.21 11.56
N ALA A 218 29.07 8.22 12.32
CA ALA A 218 29.06 8.63 13.71
C ALA A 218 29.96 7.75 14.57
N ALA A 219 29.89 6.43 14.40
CA ALA A 219 30.77 5.48 15.12
C ALA A 219 32.25 5.71 14.79
N LEU A 220 32.58 5.92 13.51
CA LEU A 220 33.97 6.21 13.07
C LEU A 220 34.50 7.51 13.68
N LEU A 221 33.69 8.58 13.70
CA LEU A 221 34.06 9.85 14.34
C LEU A 221 34.28 9.70 15.84
N PHE A 222 33.44 8.92 16.51
CA PHE A 222 33.59 8.62 17.93
C PHE A 222 34.87 7.84 18.24
N LEU A 223 35.17 6.80 17.45
CA LEU A 223 36.42 6.05 17.57
C LEU A 223 37.66 6.94 17.34
N HIS A 224 37.59 7.83 16.33
CA HIS A 224 38.68 8.77 16.07
C HIS A 224 38.90 9.76 17.24
N GLN A 225 37.84 10.15 17.96
CA GLN A 225 37.96 10.99 19.15
C GLN A 225 38.55 10.25 20.36
N LEU A 226 38.32 8.94 20.48
CA LEU A 226 38.90 8.12 21.56
C LEU A 226 40.40 7.84 21.35
N TRP A 227 40.88 7.87 20.10
CA TRP A 227 42.27 7.65 19.74
C TRP A 227 43.14 8.92 19.83
N ARG A 228 42.54 10.08 20.02
CA ARG A 228 43.21 11.36 20.29
C ARG A 228 43.19 11.71 21.80
#